data_36e6dc6e2cdd40379dd5ac800c18ca49
#
_entry.id   36e6dc6e2cdd40379dd5ac800c18ca49
#
_cell.length_a   1.000
_cell.length_b   1.000
_cell.length_c   1.000
_cell.angle_alpha   90.00
_cell.angle_beta   90.00
_cell.angle_gamma   90.00
#
_symmetry.space_group_name_H-M   'P 1'
#
loop_
_entity.id
_entity.type
_entity.pdbx_description
1 polymer ?
#
loop_
_entity_poly.entity_id
_entity_poly.type
_entity_poly.pdbx_seq_one_letter_code
_entity_poly.pdbx_strand_id
1 'polypeptide(L)'
;MELTSPKDLSELNLAEPVIFKLPMDLVNIDDFQKHLSQANLENLQKIKDEREKIRFIKTRGLVNILFSLENSEADPIWQLNKYGKPYIAGWDKNFSISHSTDISVVAVASEAIGVDIEDNGRDIDLGKFKRTKFLNFDEGAYESKEEFLMRFTALEAYLKYIGKGFHEDAKNISVRKVNDAIVIDDGSLIKAEMIKNGGYTISIVMNKKAYLKGANYG
;
A
#
# COMPACT_ATOMS: atom_id res chain seq x y z
N MET A 1 -1.06 9.77 7.85
CA MET A 1 -2.24 10.58 8.23
C MET A 1 -3.43 9.64 8.31
N GLU A 2 -4.21 9.70 9.37
CA GLU A 2 -5.51 9.04 9.44
C GLU A 2 -6.56 9.98 8.84
N LEU A 3 -7.27 9.49 7.81
CA LEU A 3 -8.22 10.31 7.08
C LEU A 3 -9.62 10.00 7.55
N THR A 4 -10.31 10.99 8.09
CA THR A 4 -11.71 10.88 8.54
C THR A 4 -12.68 11.53 7.57
N SER A 5 -12.23 12.51 6.78
CA SER A 5 -13.05 13.19 5.76
C SER A 5 -12.18 13.67 4.59
N PRO A 6 -12.72 13.68 3.34
CA PRO A 6 -12.07 14.31 2.19
C PRO A 6 -11.79 15.80 2.36
N LYS A 7 -12.49 16.49 3.26
CA LYS A 7 -12.27 17.91 3.55
C LYS A 7 -10.90 18.19 4.14
N ASP A 8 -10.30 17.18 4.78
CA ASP A 8 -8.95 17.27 5.37
C ASP A 8 -7.85 17.35 4.30
N LEU A 9 -8.22 17.18 3.01
CA LEU A 9 -7.28 17.15 1.88
C LEU A 9 -7.10 18.51 1.18
N SER A 10 -7.90 19.53 1.50
CA SER A 10 -7.93 20.82 0.78
C SER A 10 -6.60 21.58 0.79
N GLU A 11 -5.75 21.35 1.78
CA GLU A 11 -4.43 22.01 1.94
C GLU A 11 -3.27 21.04 1.73
N LEU A 12 -3.55 19.84 1.19
CA LEU A 12 -2.55 18.79 1.06
C LEU A 12 -1.54 19.11 -0.06
N ASN A 13 -0.27 19.04 0.27
CA ASN A 13 0.83 19.13 -0.69
C ASN A 13 1.30 17.72 -1.07
N LEU A 14 1.07 17.30 -2.33
CA LEU A 14 1.51 16.02 -2.87
C LEU A 14 2.96 16.04 -3.41
N ALA A 15 3.71 17.11 -3.17
CA ALA A 15 5.15 17.14 -3.52
C ALA A 15 5.96 16.15 -2.67
N GLU A 16 5.52 15.88 -1.43
CA GLU A 16 6.11 14.88 -0.54
C GLU A 16 5.28 13.60 -0.51
N PRO A 17 5.89 12.44 -0.21
CA PRO A 17 5.15 11.19 -0.05
C PRO A 17 4.13 11.28 1.08
N VAL A 18 2.90 10.86 0.80
CA VAL A 18 1.82 10.85 1.79
C VAL A 18 1.19 9.46 1.90
N ILE A 19 0.89 9.07 3.13
CA ILE A 19 0.24 7.80 3.44
C ILE A 19 -1.05 8.07 4.18
N PHE A 20 -2.14 7.59 3.60
CA PHE A 20 -3.49 7.69 4.15
C PHE A 20 -3.89 6.36 4.75
N LYS A 21 -4.43 6.41 5.96
CA LYS A 21 -5.10 5.30 6.62
C LYS A 21 -6.60 5.55 6.58
N LEU A 22 -7.34 4.58 6.10
CA LEU A 22 -8.78 4.62 5.89
C LEU A 22 -9.45 3.50 6.70
N PRO A 23 -9.78 3.73 7.98
CA PRO A 23 -10.56 2.78 8.77
C PRO A 23 -11.92 2.50 8.14
N MET A 24 -12.41 1.25 8.24
CA MET A 24 -13.65 0.83 7.57
C MET A 24 -14.89 1.51 8.14
N ASP A 25 -14.92 1.76 9.44
CA ASP A 25 -16.07 2.26 10.21
C ASP A 25 -16.09 3.78 10.43
N LEU A 26 -14.93 4.44 10.37
CA LEU A 26 -14.82 5.85 10.73
C LEU A 26 -15.08 6.84 9.58
N VAL A 27 -15.21 6.37 8.35
CA VAL A 27 -15.25 7.23 7.16
C VAL A 27 -16.55 7.04 6.41
N ASN A 28 -17.28 8.15 6.18
CA ASN A 28 -18.52 8.13 5.41
C ASN A 28 -18.23 7.73 3.95
N ILE A 29 -18.81 6.63 3.51
CA ILE A 29 -18.63 6.07 2.17
C ILE A 29 -19.11 7.02 1.06
N ASP A 30 -20.21 7.75 1.30
CA ASP A 30 -20.81 8.66 0.31
C ASP A 30 -19.85 9.79 -0.09
N ASP A 31 -18.98 10.19 0.83
CA ASP A 31 -17.98 11.23 0.59
C ASP A 31 -16.92 10.81 -0.45
N PHE A 32 -16.70 9.52 -0.61
CA PHE A 32 -15.77 8.96 -1.59
C PHE A 32 -16.49 8.48 -2.85
N GLN A 33 -17.71 7.95 -2.72
CA GLN A 33 -18.45 7.37 -3.82
C GLN A 33 -18.76 8.39 -4.92
N LYS A 34 -19.09 9.63 -4.56
CA LYS A 34 -19.36 10.72 -5.51
C LYS A 34 -18.15 11.10 -6.39
N HIS A 35 -16.96 10.69 -6.00
CA HIS A 35 -15.73 10.94 -6.75
C HIS A 35 -15.27 9.75 -7.60
N LEU A 36 -16.07 8.67 -7.66
CA LEU A 36 -15.76 7.54 -8.54
C LEU A 36 -15.97 7.93 -10.01
N SER A 37 -14.96 7.63 -10.85
CA SER A 37 -15.10 7.74 -12.29
C SER A 37 -16.09 6.70 -12.85
N GLN A 38 -16.56 6.89 -14.09
CA GLN A 38 -17.45 5.92 -14.74
C GLN A 38 -16.84 4.51 -14.77
N ALA A 39 -15.55 4.39 -15.09
CA ALA A 39 -14.85 3.11 -15.08
C ALA A 39 -14.77 2.48 -13.68
N ASN A 40 -14.66 3.28 -12.62
CA ASN A 40 -14.72 2.77 -11.25
C ASN A 40 -16.13 2.26 -10.91
N LEU A 41 -17.19 2.96 -11.31
CA LEU A 41 -18.57 2.53 -11.08
C LEU A 41 -18.88 1.20 -11.79
N GLU A 42 -18.43 1.02 -13.03
CA GLU A 42 -18.58 -0.24 -13.77
C GLU A 42 -17.84 -1.40 -13.09
N ASN A 43 -16.66 -1.15 -12.53
CA ASN A 43 -15.91 -2.16 -11.79
C ASN A 43 -16.54 -2.46 -10.43
N LEU A 44 -17.07 -1.45 -9.74
CA LEU A 44 -17.78 -1.61 -8.47
C LEU A 44 -18.98 -2.57 -8.59
N GLN A 45 -19.73 -2.51 -9.71
CA GLN A 45 -20.87 -3.40 -9.97
C GLN A 45 -20.48 -4.88 -10.06
N LYS A 46 -19.22 -5.20 -10.38
CA LYS A 46 -18.70 -6.57 -10.48
C LYS A 46 -18.32 -7.15 -9.13
N ILE A 47 -18.13 -6.32 -8.11
CA ILE A 47 -17.76 -6.74 -6.76
C ILE A 47 -19.02 -7.22 -6.03
N LYS A 48 -18.97 -8.45 -5.49
CA LYS A 48 -20.11 -9.05 -4.79
C LYS A 48 -20.05 -8.86 -3.28
N ASP A 49 -18.86 -8.87 -2.71
CA ASP A 49 -18.63 -8.73 -1.28
C ASP A 49 -18.78 -7.27 -0.85
N GLU A 50 -19.61 -6.99 0.17
CA GLU A 50 -19.91 -5.63 0.61
C GLU A 50 -18.69 -4.95 1.27
N ARG A 51 -17.84 -5.69 1.96
CA ARG A 51 -16.61 -5.12 2.54
C ARG A 51 -15.63 -4.73 1.44
N GLU A 52 -15.49 -5.56 0.41
CA GLU A 52 -14.67 -5.23 -0.76
C GLU A 52 -15.23 -4.05 -1.55
N LYS A 53 -16.56 -3.89 -1.65
CA LYS A 53 -17.16 -2.67 -2.23
C LYS A 53 -16.77 -1.43 -1.45
N ILE A 54 -16.89 -1.46 -0.12
CA ILE A 54 -16.54 -0.35 0.76
C ILE A 54 -15.05 0.01 0.59
N ARG A 55 -14.16 -0.98 0.60
CA ARG A 55 -12.72 -0.79 0.37
C ARG A 55 -12.45 -0.16 -0.99
N PHE A 56 -13.09 -0.69 -2.03
CA PHE A 56 -12.96 -0.17 -3.38
C PHE A 56 -13.40 1.28 -3.47
N ILE A 57 -14.58 1.62 -2.95
CA ILE A 57 -15.12 3.00 -2.97
C ILE A 57 -14.15 3.95 -2.26
N LYS A 58 -13.75 3.63 -1.03
CA LYS A 58 -12.87 4.50 -0.24
C LYS A 58 -11.51 4.72 -0.90
N THR A 59 -10.88 3.64 -1.36
CA THR A 59 -9.53 3.75 -1.93
C THR A 59 -9.54 4.40 -3.32
N ARG A 60 -10.49 4.06 -4.18
CA ARG A 60 -10.60 4.67 -5.52
C ARG A 60 -11.08 6.10 -5.46
N GLY A 61 -12.09 6.36 -4.61
CA GLY A 61 -12.58 7.72 -4.37
C GLY A 61 -11.47 8.63 -3.84
N LEU A 62 -10.68 8.17 -2.86
CA LEU A 62 -9.54 8.95 -2.36
C LEU A 62 -8.52 9.25 -3.48
N VAL A 63 -8.11 8.25 -4.26
CA VAL A 63 -7.15 8.48 -5.35
C VAL A 63 -7.69 9.46 -6.39
N ASN A 64 -8.99 9.38 -6.72
CA ASN A 64 -9.63 10.33 -7.64
C ASN A 64 -9.68 11.76 -7.06
N ILE A 65 -9.97 11.91 -5.77
CA ILE A 65 -9.92 13.22 -5.09
C ILE A 65 -8.50 13.79 -5.18
N LEU A 66 -7.48 13.00 -4.85
CA LEU A 66 -6.08 13.45 -4.90
C LEU A 66 -5.65 13.83 -6.33
N PHE A 67 -6.07 13.07 -7.34
CA PHE A 67 -5.86 13.42 -8.73
C PHE A 67 -6.51 14.76 -9.08
N SER A 68 -7.74 14.99 -8.63
CA SER A 68 -8.50 16.22 -8.92
C SER A 68 -7.92 17.47 -8.25
N LEU A 69 -7.16 17.33 -7.15
CA LEU A 69 -6.47 18.48 -6.53
C LEU A 69 -5.44 19.11 -7.46
N GLU A 70 -4.83 18.31 -8.33
CA GLU A 70 -3.81 18.77 -9.29
C GLU A 70 -4.36 18.88 -10.72
N ASN A 71 -5.52 18.27 -11.02
CA ASN A 71 -6.10 18.14 -12.36
C ASN A 71 -7.61 18.41 -12.33
N SER A 72 -8.02 19.62 -11.93
CA SER A 72 -9.41 19.96 -11.61
C SER A 72 -10.44 19.79 -12.74
N GLU A 73 -9.99 19.80 -14.02
CA GLU A 73 -10.86 19.71 -15.20
C GLU A 73 -10.82 18.33 -15.90
N ALA A 74 -10.06 17.37 -15.37
CA ALA A 74 -9.85 16.08 -16.02
C ALA A 74 -10.42 14.93 -15.19
N ASP A 75 -11.09 13.99 -15.86
CA ASP A 75 -11.45 12.71 -15.24
C ASP A 75 -10.24 11.75 -15.20
N PRO A 76 -10.06 11.01 -14.10
CA PRO A 76 -8.95 10.07 -13.98
C PRO A 76 -9.13 8.87 -14.91
N ILE A 77 -8.17 8.66 -15.81
CA ILE A 77 -8.15 7.51 -16.72
C ILE A 77 -7.38 6.37 -16.07
N TRP A 78 -8.12 5.47 -15.41
CA TRP A 78 -7.56 4.29 -14.75
C TRP A 78 -7.07 3.25 -15.74
N GLN A 79 -5.85 2.81 -15.56
CA GLN A 79 -5.23 1.74 -16.34
C GLN A 79 -4.52 0.74 -15.41
N LEU A 80 -4.21 -0.43 -15.94
CA LEU A 80 -3.38 -1.43 -15.28
C LEU A 80 -2.09 -1.59 -16.07
N ASN A 81 -0.96 -1.72 -15.37
CA ASN A 81 0.25 -2.16 -16.04
C ASN A 81 0.11 -3.65 -16.44
N LYS A 82 1.08 -4.18 -17.16
CA LYS A 82 1.07 -5.57 -17.65
C LYS A 82 0.99 -6.64 -16.55
N TYR A 83 1.20 -6.25 -15.29
CA TYR A 83 1.14 -7.13 -14.12
C TYR A 83 -0.05 -6.84 -13.19
N GLY A 84 -0.94 -5.94 -13.58
CA GLY A 84 -2.16 -5.62 -12.84
C GLY A 84 -2.02 -4.50 -11.81
N LYS A 85 -0.85 -3.84 -11.66
CA LYS A 85 -0.74 -2.66 -10.80
C LYS A 85 -1.53 -1.50 -11.41
N PRO A 86 -2.50 -0.89 -10.68
CA PRO A 86 -3.26 0.24 -11.18
C PRO A 86 -2.43 1.53 -11.21
N TYR A 87 -2.70 2.38 -12.20
CA TYR A 87 -2.19 3.74 -12.30
C TYR A 87 -3.20 4.64 -13.01
N ILE A 88 -3.03 5.96 -12.93
CA ILE A 88 -3.81 6.93 -13.70
C ILE A 88 -2.94 7.48 -14.82
N ALA A 89 -3.41 7.32 -16.06
CA ALA A 89 -2.69 7.77 -17.22
C ALA A 89 -2.56 9.31 -17.23
N GLY A 90 -1.33 9.81 -17.43
CA GLY A 90 -1.05 11.25 -17.46
C GLY A 90 -0.89 11.91 -16.09
N TRP A 91 -1.09 11.20 -14.99
CA TRP A 91 -0.77 11.71 -13.65
C TRP A 91 0.72 11.51 -13.36
N ASP A 92 1.38 12.54 -12.86
CA ASP A 92 2.81 12.52 -12.50
C ASP A 92 3.08 11.86 -11.14
N LYS A 93 2.03 11.42 -10.43
CA LYS A 93 2.14 10.71 -9.15
C LYS A 93 1.97 9.20 -9.34
N ASN A 94 2.67 8.50 -8.49
CA ASN A 94 2.52 7.06 -8.31
C ASN A 94 1.74 6.80 -7.03
N PHE A 95 0.95 5.74 -7.02
CA PHE A 95 0.27 5.32 -5.80
C PHE A 95 0.34 3.81 -5.61
N SER A 96 0.13 3.40 -4.37
CA SER A 96 0.02 2.01 -3.96
C SER A 96 -1.12 1.85 -2.95
N ILE A 97 -1.86 0.77 -3.06
CA ILE A 97 -3.02 0.48 -2.21
C ILE A 97 -2.82 -0.87 -1.55
N SER A 98 -3.10 -0.94 -0.25
CA SER A 98 -3.22 -2.20 0.48
C SER A 98 -4.36 -2.13 1.48
N HIS A 99 -4.78 -3.28 1.97
CA HIS A 99 -5.80 -3.37 3.01
C HIS A 99 -5.56 -4.60 3.89
N SER A 100 -5.98 -4.49 5.12
CA SER A 100 -6.11 -5.61 6.05
C SER A 100 -7.53 -5.65 6.62
N THR A 101 -7.76 -6.32 7.73
CA THR A 101 -9.10 -6.63 8.28
C THR A 101 -10.07 -5.44 8.22
N ASP A 102 -9.77 -4.34 8.90
CA ASP A 102 -10.69 -3.19 9.07
C ASP A 102 -10.10 -1.85 8.62
N ILE A 103 -9.01 -1.89 7.86
CA ILE A 103 -8.31 -0.69 7.42
C ILE A 103 -7.76 -0.87 6.00
N SER A 104 -7.83 0.19 5.22
CA SER A 104 -7.08 0.32 3.97
C SER A 104 -6.00 1.38 4.11
N VAL A 105 -4.94 1.23 3.33
CA VAL A 105 -3.88 2.24 3.21
C VAL A 105 -3.68 2.61 1.75
N VAL A 106 -3.49 3.89 1.51
CA VAL A 106 -3.14 4.45 0.20
C VAL A 106 -1.89 5.28 0.38
N ALA A 107 -0.84 4.96 -0.35
CA ALA A 107 0.39 5.75 -0.40
C ALA A 107 0.47 6.44 -1.75
N VAL A 108 0.85 7.72 -1.77
CA VAL A 108 1.02 8.54 -2.99
C VAL A 108 2.36 9.24 -2.94
N ALA A 109 3.08 9.26 -4.05
CA ALA A 109 4.37 9.93 -4.19
C ALA A 109 4.66 10.32 -5.64
N SER A 110 5.56 11.26 -5.86
CA SER A 110 6.05 11.59 -7.23
C SER A 110 6.92 10.46 -7.80
N GLU A 111 7.60 9.69 -6.97
CA GLU A 111 8.38 8.52 -7.39
C GLU A 111 7.62 7.22 -7.17
N ALA A 112 8.15 6.11 -7.72
CA ALA A 112 7.57 4.79 -7.48
C ALA A 112 7.45 4.50 -5.98
N ILE A 113 6.30 3.96 -5.57
CA ILE A 113 6.00 3.64 -4.19
C ILE A 113 5.25 2.31 -4.11
N GLY A 114 5.52 1.57 -3.04
CA GLY A 114 4.75 0.39 -2.63
C GLY A 114 4.41 0.46 -1.15
N VAL A 115 3.21 0.08 -0.79
CA VAL A 115 2.75 -0.03 0.60
C VAL A 115 2.05 -1.36 0.82
N ASP A 116 2.28 -1.94 1.99
CA ASP A 116 1.51 -3.08 2.45
C ASP A 116 1.16 -2.97 3.93
N ILE A 117 0.04 -3.60 4.32
CA ILE A 117 -0.48 -3.60 5.69
C ILE A 117 -1.00 -4.98 6.08
N GLU A 118 -0.64 -5.44 7.28
CA GLU A 118 -1.13 -6.69 7.85
C GLU A 118 -1.59 -6.51 9.29
N ASP A 119 -2.69 -7.19 9.63
CA ASP A 119 -3.23 -7.27 10.98
C ASP A 119 -2.37 -8.21 11.83
N ASN A 120 -1.82 -7.70 12.94
CA ASN A 120 -1.00 -8.47 13.87
C ASN A 120 -1.82 -9.54 14.63
N GLY A 121 -3.16 -9.40 14.65
CA GLY A 121 -4.08 -10.35 15.24
C GLY A 121 -4.38 -11.59 14.38
N ARG A 122 -4.10 -11.53 13.04
CA ARG A 122 -4.41 -12.65 12.13
C ARG A 122 -3.69 -13.94 12.54
N ASP A 123 -4.37 -15.06 12.35
CA ASP A 123 -3.76 -16.37 12.57
C ASP A 123 -2.85 -16.76 11.38
N ILE A 124 -1.62 -17.21 11.67
CA ILE A 124 -0.61 -17.54 10.66
C ILE A 124 0.08 -18.85 11.04
N ASP A 125 0.01 -19.85 10.18
CA ASP A 125 0.82 -21.06 10.30
C ASP A 125 2.25 -20.81 9.75
N LEU A 126 3.14 -20.34 10.62
CA LEU A 126 4.55 -20.10 10.29
C LEU A 126 5.25 -21.37 9.81
N GLY A 127 4.88 -22.53 10.37
CA GLY A 127 5.43 -23.81 9.97
C GLY A 127 5.11 -24.16 8.52
N LYS A 128 3.91 -23.82 8.05
CA LYS A 128 3.53 -23.99 6.64
C LYS A 128 4.40 -23.13 5.73
N PHE A 129 4.57 -21.85 6.03
CA PHE A 129 5.43 -20.96 5.22
C PHE A 129 6.88 -21.42 5.18
N LYS A 130 7.44 -21.81 6.33
CA LYS A 130 8.81 -22.36 6.42
C LYS A 130 8.97 -23.64 5.57
N ARG A 131 8.02 -24.56 5.61
CA ARG A 131 8.06 -25.81 4.82
C ARG A 131 7.93 -25.60 3.33
N THR A 132 7.12 -24.64 2.89
CA THR A 132 6.88 -24.42 1.45
C THR A 132 8.08 -23.80 0.75
N LYS A 133 8.99 -23.16 1.48
CA LYS A 133 10.14 -22.40 0.92
C LYS A 133 9.73 -21.43 -0.19
N PHE A 134 8.49 -20.94 -0.12
CA PHE A 134 7.96 -19.99 -1.09
C PHE A 134 8.61 -18.61 -0.95
N LEU A 135 9.05 -18.27 0.27
CA LEU A 135 9.68 -17.01 0.60
C LEU A 135 11.17 -17.22 0.87
N ASN A 136 11.99 -16.28 0.42
CA ASN A 136 13.43 -16.29 0.68
C ASN A 136 13.73 -15.48 1.96
N PHE A 137 13.26 -16.01 3.09
CA PHE A 137 13.51 -15.47 4.41
C PHE A 137 14.53 -16.33 5.16
N ASP A 138 15.37 -15.70 5.96
CA ASP A 138 16.25 -16.43 6.90
C ASP A 138 15.44 -17.08 8.04
N GLU A 139 16.07 -17.95 8.82
CA GLU A 139 15.42 -18.70 9.89
C GLU A 139 14.76 -17.78 10.94
N GLY A 140 15.34 -16.63 11.23
CA GLY A 140 14.81 -15.66 12.20
C GLY A 140 13.42 -15.13 11.84
N ALA A 141 13.04 -15.14 10.56
CA ALA A 141 11.71 -14.73 10.13
C ALA A 141 10.57 -15.60 10.71
N TYR A 142 10.90 -16.80 11.13
CA TYR A 142 9.92 -17.80 11.61
C TYR A 142 9.96 -17.99 13.12
N GLU A 143 10.74 -17.19 13.85
CA GLU A 143 10.84 -17.25 15.29
C GLU A 143 9.60 -16.66 15.99
N SER A 144 8.99 -15.65 15.37
CA SER A 144 7.75 -15.07 15.86
C SER A 144 6.84 -14.60 14.71
N LYS A 145 5.55 -14.48 15.02
CA LYS A 145 4.58 -13.91 14.07
C LYS A 145 4.92 -12.47 13.71
N GLU A 146 5.40 -11.69 14.66
CA GLU A 146 5.81 -10.30 14.43
C GLU A 146 6.96 -10.22 13.42
N GLU A 147 8.03 -11.00 13.61
CA GLU A 147 9.16 -11.05 12.68
C GLU A 147 8.72 -11.47 11.27
N PHE A 148 7.86 -12.47 11.18
CA PHE A 148 7.31 -12.91 9.91
C PHE A 148 6.52 -11.80 9.22
N LEU A 149 5.59 -11.16 9.94
CA LEU A 149 4.75 -10.10 9.38
C LEU A 149 5.57 -8.90 8.90
N MET A 150 6.59 -8.49 9.64
CA MET A 150 7.49 -7.41 9.23
C MET A 150 8.16 -7.69 7.88
N ARG A 151 8.65 -8.92 7.68
CA ARG A 151 9.30 -9.30 6.42
C ARG A 151 8.31 -9.56 5.31
N PHE A 152 7.14 -10.12 5.62
CA PHE A 152 6.10 -10.39 4.65
C PHE A 152 5.52 -9.09 4.09
N THR A 153 5.14 -8.14 4.95
CA THR A 153 4.65 -6.83 4.48
C THR A 153 5.72 -6.06 3.71
N ALA A 154 7.00 -6.17 4.10
CA ALA A 154 8.09 -5.53 3.37
C ALA A 154 8.26 -6.12 1.97
N LEU A 155 8.17 -7.45 1.82
CA LEU A 155 8.19 -8.10 0.51
C LEU A 155 6.99 -7.68 -0.35
N GLU A 156 5.78 -7.70 0.20
CA GLU A 156 4.57 -7.28 -0.51
C GLU A 156 4.65 -5.80 -0.95
N ALA A 157 5.11 -4.92 -0.06
CA ALA A 157 5.33 -3.52 -0.39
C ALA A 157 6.37 -3.37 -1.52
N TYR A 158 7.45 -4.17 -1.49
CA TYR A 158 8.45 -4.18 -2.54
C TYR A 158 7.88 -4.65 -3.89
N LEU A 159 7.11 -5.74 -3.91
CA LEU A 159 6.47 -6.26 -5.12
C LEU A 159 5.50 -5.23 -5.73
N LYS A 160 4.79 -4.47 -4.88
CA LYS A 160 3.95 -3.35 -5.29
C LYS A 160 4.78 -2.15 -5.78
N TYR A 161 5.93 -1.87 -5.16
CA TYR A 161 6.87 -0.83 -5.60
C TYR A 161 7.38 -1.08 -7.01
N ILE A 162 7.90 -2.28 -7.30
CA ILE A 162 8.36 -2.66 -8.64
C ILE A 162 7.21 -2.88 -9.63
N GLY A 163 5.96 -2.97 -9.14
CA GLY A 163 4.76 -3.10 -9.94
C GLY A 163 4.60 -4.44 -10.66
N LYS A 164 5.27 -5.49 -10.21
CA LYS A 164 5.22 -6.83 -10.80
C LYS A 164 4.34 -7.81 -10.02
N GLY A 165 3.97 -7.49 -8.77
CA GLY A 165 3.24 -8.40 -7.91
C GLY A 165 3.98 -9.75 -7.80
N PHE A 166 3.26 -10.82 -7.53
CA PHE A 166 3.83 -12.19 -7.50
C PHE A 166 4.20 -12.79 -8.87
N HIS A 167 4.17 -12.01 -9.95
CA HIS A 167 4.78 -12.40 -11.22
C HIS A 167 6.32 -12.34 -11.16
N GLU A 168 6.88 -11.58 -10.20
CA GLU A 168 8.28 -11.73 -9.82
C GLU A 168 8.45 -12.98 -8.97
N ASP A 169 9.52 -13.73 -9.21
CA ASP A 169 9.83 -14.90 -8.37
C ASP A 169 10.30 -14.43 -6.99
N ALA A 170 9.40 -14.47 -6.02
CA ALA A 170 9.68 -14.06 -4.64
C ALA A 170 10.87 -14.81 -4.00
N LYS A 171 11.24 -15.99 -4.53
CA LYS A 171 12.43 -16.74 -4.08
C LYS A 171 13.74 -16.05 -4.43
N ASN A 172 13.74 -15.20 -5.45
CA ASN A 172 14.93 -14.45 -5.86
C ASN A 172 15.10 -13.16 -5.07
N ILE A 173 14.13 -12.82 -4.21
CA ILE A 173 14.13 -11.60 -3.40
C ILE A 173 14.39 -12.00 -1.95
N SER A 174 15.57 -11.69 -1.44
CA SER A 174 15.89 -11.91 -0.03
C SER A 174 15.34 -10.77 0.83
N VAL A 175 14.69 -11.13 1.95
CA VAL A 175 14.23 -10.15 2.93
C VAL A 175 14.81 -10.50 4.29
N ARG A 176 15.64 -9.60 4.81
CA ARG A 176 16.41 -9.81 6.04
C ARG A 176 16.22 -8.67 7.01
N LYS A 177 16.33 -8.97 8.30
CA LYS A 177 16.47 -7.94 9.34
C LYS A 177 17.96 -7.69 9.56
N VAL A 178 18.34 -6.42 9.43
CA VAL A 178 19.72 -5.96 9.67
C VAL A 178 19.63 -4.87 10.74
N ASN A 179 20.06 -5.18 11.95
CA ASN A 179 19.77 -4.37 13.15
C ASN A 179 18.25 -4.19 13.30
N ASP A 180 17.77 -2.94 13.36
CA ASP A 180 16.32 -2.61 13.45
C ASP A 180 15.66 -2.34 12.10
N ALA A 181 16.36 -2.58 10.99
CA ALA A 181 15.85 -2.32 9.65
C ALA A 181 15.51 -3.62 8.90
N ILE A 182 14.43 -3.60 8.13
CA ILE A 182 14.15 -4.63 7.14
C ILE A 182 14.78 -4.22 5.81
N VAL A 183 15.61 -5.08 5.27
CA VAL A 183 16.35 -4.88 4.01
C VAL A 183 15.90 -5.92 3.00
N ILE A 184 15.58 -5.45 1.81
CA ILE A 184 15.16 -6.24 0.66
C ILE A 184 16.32 -6.23 -0.34
N ASP A 185 16.68 -7.40 -0.85
CA ASP A 185 17.79 -7.60 -1.76
C ASP A 185 17.33 -8.43 -2.97
N ASP A 186 17.27 -7.79 -4.12
CA ASP A 186 17.02 -8.39 -5.44
C ASP A 186 18.22 -8.25 -6.38
N GLY A 187 19.39 -7.99 -5.80
CA GLY A 187 20.63 -7.53 -6.46
C GLY A 187 20.93 -6.06 -6.21
N SER A 188 19.95 -5.32 -5.63
CA SER A 188 20.14 -3.98 -5.07
C SER A 188 19.50 -3.90 -3.69
N LEU A 189 20.20 -3.25 -2.74
CA LEU A 189 19.74 -3.17 -1.36
C LEU A 189 18.73 -2.02 -1.21
N ILE A 190 17.50 -2.36 -0.84
CA ILE A 190 16.43 -1.42 -0.56
C ILE A 190 15.98 -1.59 0.89
N LYS A 191 15.90 -0.49 1.64
CA LYS A 191 15.37 -0.49 3.00
C LYS A 191 13.86 -0.27 2.96
N ALA A 192 13.11 -1.16 3.62
CA ALA A 192 11.69 -0.91 3.91
C ALA A 192 11.55 -0.04 5.16
N GLU A 193 10.66 0.93 5.10
CA GLU A 193 10.22 1.67 6.28
C GLU A 193 9.05 0.95 6.93
N MET A 194 9.14 0.80 8.25
CA MET A 194 8.15 0.07 9.05
C MET A 194 7.38 1.03 9.95
N ILE A 195 6.05 0.96 9.92
CA ILE A 195 5.18 1.69 10.83
C ILE A 195 4.36 0.67 11.62
N LYS A 196 4.52 0.68 12.95
CA LYS A 196 3.63 -0.06 13.86
C LYS A 196 2.50 0.86 14.29
N ASN A 197 1.27 0.47 14.05
CA ASN A 197 0.11 1.30 14.37
C ASN A 197 -1.08 0.46 14.79
N GLY A 198 -1.49 0.58 16.05
CA GLY A 198 -2.79 0.10 16.53
C GLY A 198 -3.11 -1.38 16.24
N GLY A 199 -2.14 -2.28 16.33
CA GLY A 199 -2.35 -3.71 16.02
C GLY A 199 -2.04 -4.08 14.57
N TYR A 200 -1.52 -3.15 13.75
CA TYR A 200 -1.12 -3.39 12.37
C TYR A 200 0.37 -3.18 12.16
N THR A 201 0.93 -3.95 11.24
CA THR A 201 2.26 -3.75 10.67
C THR A 201 2.11 -3.18 9.27
N ILE A 202 2.70 -2.02 9.00
CA ILE A 202 2.69 -1.35 7.70
C ILE A 202 4.13 -1.24 7.21
N SER A 203 4.36 -1.61 5.95
CA SER A 203 5.65 -1.45 5.28
C SER A 203 5.52 -0.53 4.08
N ILE A 204 6.53 0.32 3.89
CA ILE A 204 6.62 1.24 2.76
C ILE A 204 7.95 1.03 2.08
N VAL A 205 7.92 0.93 0.76
CA VAL A 205 9.11 0.86 -0.09
C VAL A 205 9.03 1.94 -1.16
N MET A 206 10.11 2.73 -1.25
CA MET A 206 10.28 3.76 -2.28
C MET A 206 11.76 4.06 -2.50
N ASN A 207 12.10 4.81 -3.55
CA ASN A 207 13.49 5.11 -3.87
C ASN A 207 14.13 6.04 -2.81
N LYS A 208 15.35 5.74 -2.39
CA LYS A 208 16.06 6.40 -1.26
C LYS A 208 16.22 7.91 -1.38
N LYS A 209 16.12 8.52 -2.56
CA LYS A 209 16.36 9.96 -2.73
C LYS A 209 15.27 10.84 -2.10
N ALA A 210 14.03 10.32 -1.96
CA ALA A 210 12.89 11.05 -1.38
C ALA A 210 12.85 11.02 0.16
N TYR A 211 13.45 10.03 0.78
CA TYR A 211 13.33 9.75 2.23
C TYR A 211 14.02 10.74 3.16
N LEU A 212 14.96 11.53 2.68
CA LEU A 212 15.82 12.34 3.58
C LEU A 212 15.24 13.70 3.96
N LYS A 213 14.05 14.07 3.53
CA LYS A 213 13.49 15.41 3.75
C LYS A 213 12.22 15.51 4.61
N GLY A 214 11.52 14.43 4.96
CA GLY A 214 10.16 14.52 5.50
C GLY A 214 9.84 13.72 6.76
N ALA A 215 10.76 13.04 7.41
CA ALA A 215 10.47 12.20 8.57
C ALA A 215 10.37 12.99 9.89
N ASN A 216 9.33 13.81 10.04
CA ASN A 216 8.82 14.22 11.35
C ASN A 216 7.54 13.42 11.62
N TYR A 217 7.70 12.22 12.16
CA TYR A 217 6.61 11.42 12.71
C TYR A 217 6.59 11.66 14.22
N GLY A 218 5.75 12.62 14.65
CA GLY A 218 5.33 12.74 16.04
C GLY A 218 4.28 11.69 16.38
#